data_a72d319fef1bf514cb558251b0a27a99
#
_entry.id   a72d319fef1bf514cb558251b0a27a99
#
_cell.length_a   1.000
_cell.length_b   1.000
_cell.length_c   1.000
_cell.angle_alpha   90.00
_cell.angle_beta   90.00
_cell.angle_gamma   90.00
#
_symmetry.space_group_name_H-M   'P 1'
#
loop_
_entity.id
_entity.type
_entity.pdbx_description
1 polymer ?
#
loop_
_entity_poly.entity_id
_entity_poly.type
_entity_poly.pdbx_seq_one_letter_code
_entity_poly.pdbx_strand_id
1 'polypeptide(L)'
;MITGKELEKLKIIPPDAQIYAQVKASWDKIAKPLDGLGQFETMFAQIGAITGSSSLSIEKKVILTMCADNGIVAEGVSQSGQEVTAVVAGFMGQQASSVGKMARRAGVDVIPVDIGINTKETMPGVRDCKVMQGTRDFLQEPAMTEEEALQALSVGIDLVRECKDKGYQLIGTGDMGIGNTTTSSMLVAALTGRTAEEVTGRGAGLNDAGLLRKQQVIAQALEKYEKEIRSKHALSMLAAFGGLDIAGMAGVCIGGALYHVPVVLDGLISSVAALVAERIVPGVREFVLPSHLSKEPAAKWIAEELKLHPVIDAGLGLGEGTGAVMLFSLLDLALALYEDQTTFDTMEIAQYERYGETE
;
A
#
# COMPACT_ATOMS: atom_id res chain seq x y z
N MET A 1 12.32 -13.48 12.02
CA MET A 1 10.90 -13.78 11.67
C MET A 1 10.06 -13.44 12.89
N ILE A 2 9.02 -12.61 12.72
CA ILE A 2 8.08 -12.28 13.80
C ILE A 2 7.14 -13.47 14.03
N THR A 3 6.83 -13.77 15.29
CA THR A 3 5.85 -14.80 15.64
C THR A 3 4.46 -14.17 15.81
N GLY A 4 3.38 -14.97 15.70
CA GLY A 4 2.02 -14.49 15.92
C GLY A 4 1.85 -13.84 17.31
N LYS A 5 2.45 -14.43 18.36
CA LYS A 5 2.42 -13.88 19.72
C LYS A 5 3.15 -12.54 19.87
N GLU A 6 4.23 -12.34 19.12
CA GLU A 6 4.95 -11.07 19.09
C GLU A 6 4.13 -10.02 18.33
N LEU A 7 3.54 -10.41 17.20
CA LEU A 7 2.69 -9.55 16.38
C LEU A 7 1.47 -9.01 17.16
N GLU A 8 0.78 -9.88 17.90
CA GLU A 8 -0.36 -9.50 18.77
C GLU A 8 0.03 -8.55 19.92
N LYS A 9 1.29 -8.57 20.33
CA LYS A 9 1.80 -7.71 21.41
C LYS A 9 2.39 -6.39 20.92
N LEU A 10 2.50 -6.21 19.60
CA LEU A 10 3.01 -4.97 19.03
C LEU A 10 2.13 -3.79 19.44
N LYS A 11 2.77 -2.74 19.93
CA LYS A 11 2.13 -1.46 20.22
C LYS A 11 2.80 -0.40 19.37
N ILE A 12 2.02 0.19 18.51
CA ILE A 12 2.51 1.29 17.67
C ILE A 12 2.54 2.57 18.52
N ILE A 13 3.68 3.22 18.51
CA ILE A 13 3.81 4.58 19.06
C ILE A 13 3.25 5.54 18.04
N PRO A 14 2.18 6.29 18.34
CA PRO A 14 1.55 7.16 17.35
C PRO A 14 2.52 8.26 16.88
N PRO A 15 2.30 8.83 15.67
CA PRO A 15 3.03 10.00 15.21
C PRO A 15 2.93 11.19 16.18
N ASP A 16 3.96 12.04 16.21
CA ASP A 16 4.06 13.16 17.14
C ASP A 16 3.08 14.30 16.78
N ALA A 17 2.03 14.46 17.57
CA ALA A 17 1.00 15.49 17.39
C ALA A 17 1.54 16.93 17.51
N GLN A 18 2.61 17.15 18.29
CA GLN A 18 3.22 18.48 18.41
C GLN A 18 3.97 18.86 17.13
N ILE A 19 4.73 17.92 16.57
CA ILE A 19 5.40 18.12 15.27
C ILE A 19 4.37 18.32 14.16
N TYR A 20 3.27 17.52 14.16
CA TYR A 20 2.17 17.74 13.22
C TYR A 20 1.68 19.20 13.25
N ALA A 21 1.37 19.72 14.44
CA ALA A 21 0.91 21.10 14.62
C ALA A 21 1.98 22.13 14.20
N GLN A 22 3.27 21.87 14.48
CA GLN A 22 4.36 22.75 14.05
C GLN A 22 4.48 22.84 12.53
N VAL A 23 4.38 21.71 11.81
CA VAL A 23 4.42 21.69 10.35
C VAL A 23 3.21 22.43 9.77
N LYS A 24 2.01 22.21 10.31
CA LYS A 24 0.80 22.97 9.89
C LYS A 24 1.00 24.47 10.10
N ALA A 25 1.49 24.89 11.27
CA ALA A 25 1.77 26.30 11.55
C ALA A 25 2.84 26.90 10.63
N SER A 26 3.81 26.10 10.16
CA SER A 26 4.80 26.54 9.19
C SER A 26 4.18 26.78 7.81
N TRP A 27 3.25 25.93 7.38
CA TRP A 27 2.46 26.16 6.17
C TRP A 27 1.64 27.45 6.22
N ASP A 28 1.08 27.78 7.37
CA ASP A 28 0.26 28.97 7.56
C ASP A 28 1.06 30.29 7.49
N LYS A 29 2.39 30.25 7.70
CA LYS A 29 3.29 31.40 7.55
C LYS A 29 3.64 31.73 6.10
N ILE A 30 3.51 30.76 5.20
CA ILE A 30 3.78 30.96 3.77
C ILE A 30 2.72 31.88 3.19
N ALA A 31 3.13 32.89 2.41
CA ALA A 31 2.26 33.90 1.81
C ALA A 31 1.37 33.30 0.69
N LYS A 32 0.37 32.52 1.09
CA LYS A 32 -0.62 31.84 0.25
C LYS A 32 -1.95 31.75 0.98
N PRO A 33 -3.05 31.44 0.30
CA PRO A 33 -4.31 31.12 0.99
C PRO A 33 -4.10 29.98 2.01
N LEU A 34 -4.75 30.07 3.17
CA LEU A 34 -4.73 29.01 4.17
C LEU A 34 -5.22 27.69 3.54
N ASP A 35 -4.51 26.59 3.83
CA ASP A 35 -4.76 25.27 3.26
C ASP A 35 -4.77 25.24 1.71
N GLY A 36 -4.08 26.19 1.06
CA GLY A 36 -4.11 26.37 -0.39
C GLY A 36 -3.59 25.17 -1.21
N LEU A 37 -2.76 24.29 -0.61
CA LEU A 37 -2.35 23.00 -1.19
C LEU A 37 -3.18 21.82 -0.66
N GLY A 38 -4.22 22.08 0.17
CA GLY A 38 -5.16 21.07 0.63
C GLY A 38 -4.49 19.88 1.29
N GLN A 39 -4.76 18.66 0.79
CA GLN A 39 -4.25 17.42 1.37
C GLN A 39 -2.72 17.30 1.39
N PHE A 40 -1.99 18.00 0.50
CA PHE A 40 -0.53 17.95 0.52
C PHE A 40 0.05 18.57 1.80
N GLU A 41 -0.53 19.65 2.31
CA GLU A 41 -0.12 20.24 3.59
C GLU A 41 -0.38 19.28 4.77
N THR A 42 -1.49 18.55 4.72
CA THR A 42 -1.84 17.51 5.69
C THR A 42 -0.85 16.33 5.61
N MET A 43 -0.52 15.87 4.40
CA MET A 43 0.46 14.79 4.21
C MET A 43 1.84 15.18 4.73
N PHE A 44 2.30 16.41 4.51
CA PHE A 44 3.57 16.87 5.06
C PHE A 44 3.55 16.99 6.57
N ALA A 45 2.44 17.43 7.17
CA ALA A 45 2.29 17.43 8.63
C ALA A 45 2.34 15.99 9.18
N GLN A 46 1.72 15.03 8.48
CA GLN A 46 1.79 13.62 8.81
C GLN A 46 3.21 13.06 8.66
N ILE A 47 3.92 13.36 7.56
CA ILE A 47 5.33 12.98 7.35
C ILE A 47 6.20 13.51 8.49
N GLY A 48 6.08 14.79 8.83
CA GLY A 48 6.79 15.39 9.95
C GLY A 48 6.49 14.69 11.27
N ALA A 49 5.23 14.44 11.57
CA ALA A 49 4.80 13.73 12.77
C ALA A 49 5.36 12.30 12.85
N ILE A 50 5.37 11.56 11.73
CA ILE A 50 5.92 10.21 11.64
C ILE A 50 7.43 10.22 11.88
N THR A 51 8.15 11.14 11.24
CA THR A 51 9.62 11.22 11.31
C THR A 51 10.12 11.93 12.57
N GLY A 52 9.25 12.59 13.34
CA GLY A 52 9.60 13.36 14.53
C GLY A 52 10.37 14.65 14.22
N SER A 53 10.17 15.23 13.04
CA SER A 53 10.91 16.44 12.60
C SER A 53 10.01 17.40 11.82
N SER A 54 10.08 18.68 12.15
CA SER A 54 9.49 19.76 11.34
C SER A 54 10.38 20.23 10.20
N SER A 55 11.65 19.82 10.18
CA SER A 55 12.53 19.93 9.02
C SER A 55 12.29 18.76 8.10
N LEU A 56 11.49 18.99 7.06
CA LEU A 56 11.03 17.94 6.16
C LEU A 56 12.09 17.62 5.10
N SER A 57 12.28 16.36 4.81
CA SER A 57 13.06 15.87 3.67
C SER A 57 12.47 14.57 3.14
N ILE A 58 12.34 14.49 1.83
CA ILE A 58 11.88 13.30 1.10
C ILE A 58 12.76 13.02 -0.13
N GLU A 59 14.02 13.37 -0.07
CA GLU A 59 14.93 13.25 -1.22
C GLU A 59 15.12 11.80 -1.66
N LYS A 60 15.34 10.89 -0.71
CA LYS A 60 15.62 9.49 -1.01
C LYS A 60 14.34 8.65 -0.88
N LYS A 61 13.81 8.23 -2.01
CA LYS A 61 12.55 7.52 -2.15
C LYS A 61 12.74 6.16 -2.81
N VAL A 62 11.95 5.16 -2.41
CA VAL A 62 11.97 3.82 -3.01
C VAL A 62 10.58 3.24 -3.16
N ILE A 63 10.36 2.48 -4.22
CA ILE A 63 9.20 1.59 -4.37
C ILE A 63 9.64 0.16 -4.03
N LEU A 64 8.94 -0.47 -3.10
CA LEU A 64 9.04 -1.91 -2.83
C LEU A 64 7.88 -2.60 -3.56
N THR A 65 8.20 -3.33 -4.65
CA THR A 65 7.18 -4.04 -5.43
C THR A 65 7.19 -5.51 -5.07
N MET A 66 6.17 -5.97 -4.36
CA MET A 66 6.00 -7.38 -3.99
C MET A 66 5.46 -8.19 -5.16
N CYS A 67 6.20 -9.22 -5.57
CA CYS A 67 5.87 -10.06 -6.71
C CYS A 67 5.54 -11.47 -6.24
N ALA A 68 4.30 -11.92 -6.50
CA ALA A 68 3.85 -13.26 -6.13
C ALA A 68 2.68 -13.73 -6.99
N ASP A 69 2.61 -15.03 -7.24
CA ASP A 69 1.48 -15.65 -7.94
C ASP A 69 0.38 -16.07 -6.98
N ASN A 70 -0.87 -15.92 -7.41
CA ASN A 70 -2.05 -16.27 -6.66
C ASN A 70 -2.71 -17.53 -7.27
N GLY A 71 -2.82 -18.62 -6.50
CA GLY A 71 -3.34 -19.92 -6.96
C GLY A 71 -4.77 -19.87 -7.46
N ILE A 72 -5.56 -18.91 -7.01
CA ILE A 72 -6.94 -18.70 -7.44
C ILE A 72 -7.10 -18.46 -8.95
N VAL A 73 -6.03 -18.18 -9.66
CA VAL A 73 -6.02 -18.07 -11.15
C VAL A 73 -6.51 -19.35 -11.80
N ALA A 74 -6.34 -20.52 -11.16
CA ALA A 74 -6.86 -21.81 -11.62
C ALA A 74 -8.39 -21.81 -11.82
N GLU A 75 -9.11 -20.92 -11.13
CA GLU A 75 -10.56 -20.77 -11.21
C GLU A 75 -11.04 -19.87 -12.37
N GLY A 76 -10.15 -19.49 -13.29
CA GLY A 76 -10.51 -18.72 -14.48
C GLY A 76 -10.88 -17.26 -14.20
N VAL A 77 -10.30 -16.65 -13.18
CA VAL A 77 -10.56 -15.28 -12.73
C VAL A 77 -9.59 -14.24 -13.28
N SER A 78 -8.75 -14.62 -14.23
CA SER A 78 -7.77 -13.74 -14.91
C SER A 78 -7.75 -14.01 -16.41
N GLN A 79 -7.40 -12.99 -17.21
CA GLN A 79 -7.16 -13.14 -18.65
C GLN A 79 -5.78 -13.73 -18.97
N SER A 80 -4.84 -13.59 -18.04
CA SER A 80 -3.45 -14.03 -18.19
C SER A 80 -3.16 -15.17 -17.22
N GLY A 81 -2.21 -16.03 -17.61
CA GLY A 81 -1.65 -17.03 -16.71
C GLY A 81 -0.58 -16.46 -15.77
N GLN A 82 -0.15 -17.25 -14.81
CA GLN A 82 0.84 -16.87 -13.81
C GLN A 82 2.23 -16.54 -14.41
N GLU A 83 2.56 -17.06 -15.58
CA GLU A 83 3.82 -16.80 -16.28
C GLU A 83 4.09 -15.30 -16.49
N VAL A 84 3.05 -14.46 -16.56
CA VAL A 84 3.18 -13.01 -16.76
C VAL A 84 3.83 -12.35 -15.53
N THR A 85 3.60 -12.87 -14.31
CA THR A 85 4.20 -12.33 -13.09
C THR A 85 5.73 -12.37 -13.16
N ALA A 86 6.32 -13.50 -13.52
CA ALA A 86 7.77 -13.66 -13.63
C ALA A 86 8.36 -12.75 -14.73
N VAL A 87 7.68 -12.66 -15.88
CA VAL A 87 8.12 -11.81 -17.00
C VAL A 87 8.17 -10.34 -16.56
N VAL A 88 7.09 -9.83 -15.99
CA VAL A 88 7.02 -8.41 -15.56
C VAL A 88 8.01 -8.13 -14.43
N ALA A 89 8.15 -9.02 -13.44
CA ALA A 89 9.16 -8.90 -12.39
C ALA A 89 10.59 -8.81 -12.96
N GLY A 90 10.93 -9.64 -13.96
CA GLY A 90 12.21 -9.58 -14.66
C GLY A 90 12.44 -8.24 -15.39
N PHE A 91 11.39 -7.66 -16.00
CA PHE A 91 11.47 -6.32 -16.59
C PHE A 91 11.62 -5.22 -15.53
N MET A 92 11.02 -5.39 -14.33
CA MET A 92 11.25 -4.48 -13.19
C MET A 92 12.71 -4.53 -12.74
N GLY A 93 13.30 -5.72 -12.61
CA GLY A 93 14.71 -5.89 -12.26
C GLY A 93 15.67 -5.20 -13.23
N GLN A 94 15.27 -5.08 -14.50
CA GLN A 94 15.99 -4.35 -15.55
C GLN A 94 15.59 -2.87 -15.65
N GLN A 95 14.70 -2.36 -14.79
CA GLN A 95 14.11 -1.02 -14.84
C GLN A 95 13.42 -0.70 -16.19
N ALA A 96 12.90 -1.70 -16.86
CA ALA A 96 12.27 -1.61 -18.16
C ALA A 96 10.74 -1.70 -18.12
N SER A 97 10.16 -2.04 -16.95
CA SER A 97 8.72 -2.05 -16.68
C SER A 97 8.12 -0.64 -16.64
N SER A 98 6.81 -0.55 -16.47
CA SER A 98 6.10 0.74 -16.33
C SER A 98 6.64 1.54 -15.14
N VAL A 99 6.67 0.94 -13.94
CA VAL A 99 7.19 1.62 -12.75
C VAL A 99 8.67 1.96 -12.91
N GLY A 100 9.49 1.09 -13.49
CA GLY A 100 10.92 1.33 -13.70
C GLY A 100 11.20 2.58 -14.56
N LYS A 101 10.41 2.77 -15.64
CA LYS A 101 10.51 3.96 -16.50
C LYS A 101 10.06 5.24 -15.78
N MET A 102 8.94 5.18 -15.04
CA MET A 102 8.41 6.33 -14.30
C MET A 102 9.34 6.71 -13.14
N ALA A 103 9.77 5.73 -12.35
CA ALA A 103 10.64 5.92 -11.20
C ALA A 103 11.99 6.56 -11.61
N ARG A 104 12.61 6.07 -12.69
CA ARG A 104 13.84 6.68 -13.25
C ARG A 104 13.63 8.15 -13.61
N ARG A 105 12.46 8.52 -14.15
CA ARG A 105 12.14 9.93 -14.47
C ARG A 105 11.97 10.78 -13.22
N ALA A 106 11.43 10.17 -12.14
CA ALA A 106 11.17 10.83 -10.86
C ALA A 106 12.34 10.77 -9.86
N GLY A 107 13.47 10.15 -10.23
CA GLY A 107 14.60 9.99 -9.30
C GLY A 107 14.30 9.04 -8.13
N VAL A 108 13.49 8.01 -8.36
CA VAL A 108 13.03 7.05 -7.37
C VAL A 108 13.65 5.68 -7.62
N ASP A 109 14.13 5.01 -6.58
CA ASP A 109 14.62 3.64 -6.68
C ASP A 109 13.44 2.64 -6.72
N VAL A 110 13.62 1.52 -7.42
CA VAL A 110 12.65 0.42 -7.45
C VAL A 110 13.34 -0.88 -7.04
N ILE A 111 12.79 -1.55 -6.05
CA ILE A 111 13.25 -2.86 -5.58
C ILE A 111 12.10 -3.86 -5.79
N PRO A 112 12.09 -4.59 -6.92
CA PRO A 112 11.18 -5.72 -7.07
C PRO A 112 11.63 -6.86 -6.18
N VAL A 113 10.67 -7.48 -5.49
CA VAL A 113 10.89 -8.53 -4.49
C VAL A 113 10.11 -9.77 -4.90
N ASP A 114 10.79 -10.83 -5.23
CA ASP A 114 10.17 -12.15 -5.39
C ASP A 114 9.86 -12.70 -3.99
N ILE A 115 8.60 -12.59 -3.60
CA ILE A 115 8.11 -13.13 -2.33
C ILE A 115 7.31 -14.42 -2.54
N GLY A 116 6.97 -14.72 -3.80
CA GLY A 116 6.19 -15.93 -4.10
C GLY A 116 5.84 -16.11 -5.57
N ILE A 117 6.73 -15.79 -6.49
CA ILE A 117 6.52 -16.09 -7.91
C ILE A 117 6.63 -17.60 -8.13
N ASN A 118 5.71 -18.18 -8.91
CA ASN A 118 5.67 -19.61 -9.23
C ASN A 118 6.71 -19.99 -10.28
N THR A 119 7.97 -19.75 -9.98
CA THR A 119 9.13 -20.15 -10.80
C THR A 119 10.29 -20.60 -9.91
N LYS A 120 11.14 -21.48 -10.44
CA LYS A 120 12.42 -21.87 -9.82
C LYS A 120 13.57 -20.98 -10.27
N GLU A 121 13.35 -20.16 -11.29
CA GLU A 121 14.38 -19.32 -11.87
C GLU A 121 14.60 -18.07 -11.02
N THR A 122 15.84 -17.67 -10.85
CA THR A 122 16.21 -16.37 -10.27
C THR A 122 16.20 -15.31 -11.36
N MET A 123 15.71 -14.13 -11.05
CA MET A 123 15.62 -13.02 -12.00
C MET A 123 16.62 -11.92 -11.65
N PRO A 124 17.55 -11.58 -12.58
CA PRO A 124 18.52 -10.51 -12.33
C PRO A 124 17.83 -9.18 -11.93
N GLY A 125 18.32 -8.56 -10.85
CA GLY A 125 17.77 -7.32 -10.34
C GLY A 125 16.48 -7.45 -9.52
N VAL A 126 15.93 -8.66 -9.39
CA VAL A 126 14.82 -8.98 -8.49
C VAL A 126 15.38 -9.57 -7.21
N ARG A 127 14.98 -9.02 -6.07
CA ARG A 127 15.41 -9.50 -4.76
C ARG A 127 14.69 -10.82 -4.42
N ASP A 128 15.43 -11.86 -4.20
CA ASP A 128 14.89 -13.15 -3.78
C ASP A 128 14.58 -13.13 -2.28
N CYS A 129 13.30 -13.20 -1.96
CA CYS A 129 12.74 -13.35 -0.62
C CYS A 129 11.59 -14.38 -0.63
N LYS A 130 11.65 -15.34 -1.53
CA LYS A 130 10.59 -16.31 -1.80
C LYS A 130 10.22 -17.12 -0.55
N VAL A 131 8.93 -17.03 -0.18
CA VAL A 131 8.32 -17.81 0.91
C VAL A 131 7.84 -19.16 0.38
N MET A 132 7.12 -19.14 -0.73
CA MET A 132 6.65 -20.33 -1.45
C MET A 132 6.46 -20.04 -2.94
N GLN A 133 6.23 -21.06 -3.75
CA GLN A 133 6.00 -20.92 -5.21
C GLN A 133 4.52 -20.69 -5.53
N GLY A 134 4.06 -19.44 -5.43
CA GLY A 134 2.66 -19.07 -5.53
C GLY A 134 1.83 -19.54 -4.33
N THR A 135 0.69 -18.91 -4.07
CA THR A 135 -0.26 -19.43 -3.09
C THR A 135 -1.03 -20.63 -3.64
N ARG A 136 -1.67 -21.39 -2.77
CA ARG A 136 -2.62 -22.41 -3.15
C ARG A 136 -3.93 -21.75 -3.62
N ASP A 137 -4.76 -22.54 -4.32
CA ASP A 137 -6.12 -22.10 -4.68
C ASP A 137 -7.02 -22.13 -3.43
N PHE A 138 -7.46 -20.97 -2.97
CA PHE A 138 -8.27 -20.89 -1.77
C PHE A 138 -9.68 -21.49 -1.91
N LEU A 139 -10.16 -21.79 -3.12
CA LEU A 139 -11.38 -22.59 -3.26
C LEU A 139 -11.14 -24.06 -2.95
N GLN A 140 -9.92 -24.57 -3.09
CA GLN A 140 -9.59 -25.97 -2.82
C GLN A 140 -9.10 -26.14 -1.37
N GLU A 141 -8.12 -25.37 -0.96
CA GLU A 141 -7.49 -25.39 0.37
C GLU A 141 -7.05 -23.97 0.77
N PRO A 142 -6.66 -23.70 2.03
CA PRO A 142 -6.16 -22.38 2.42
C PRO A 142 -4.99 -21.92 1.54
N ALA A 143 -5.00 -20.64 1.14
CA ALA A 143 -4.01 -20.04 0.25
C ALA A 143 -2.56 -20.23 0.76
N MET A 144 -2.38 -20.10 2.06
CA MET A 144 -1.11 -20.32 2.77
C MET A 144 -1.38 -20.74 4.22
N THR A 145 -0.37 -21.22 4.90
CA THR A 145 -0.41 -21.43 6.36
C THR A 145 -0.21 -20.11 7.08
N GLU A 146 -0.57 -20.01 8.36
CA GLU A 146 -0.27 -18.82 9.16
C GLU A 146 1.25 -18.57 9.28
N GLU A 147 2.06 -19.63 9.29
CA GLU A 147 3.53 -19.53 9.31
C GLU A 147 4.06 -18.90 8.00
N GLU A 148 3.56 -19.32 6.84
CA GLU A 148 3.90 -18.73 5.54
C GLU A 148 3.46 -17.25 5.47
N ALA A 149 2.27 -16.91 6.00
CA ALA A 149 1.81 -15.53 6.09
C ALA A 149 2.69 -14.67 7.01
N LEU A 150 3.09 -15.20 8.18
CA LEU A 150 4.02 -14.53 9.11
C LEU A 150 5.41 -14.35 8.52
N GLN A 151 5.88 -15.30 7.72
CA GLN A 151 7.13 -15.17 7.00
C GLN A 151 7.08 -14.05 5.98
N ALA A 152 6.02 -13.98 5.19
CA ALA A 152 5.83 -12.90 4.21
C ALA A 152 5.71 -11.52 4.87
N LEU A 153 4.96 -11.40 5.98
CA LEU A 153 4.91 -10.18 6.81
C LEU A 153 6.32 -9.79 7.29
N SER A 154 7.10 -10.76 7.77
CA SER A 154 8.46 -10.52 8.27
C SER A 154 9.37 -9.97 7.17
N VAL A 155 9.27 -10.47 5.93
CA VAL A 155 10.00 -9.94 4.78
C VAL A 155 9.71 -8.45 4.60
N GLY A 156 8.44 -8.04 4.60
CA GLY A 156 8.05 -6.64 4.46
C GLY A 156 8.62 -5.75 5.58
N ILE A 157 8.51 -6.20 6.85
CA ILE A 157 9.03 -5.49 8.01
C ILE A 157 10.56 -5.31 7.91
N ASP A 158 11.29 -6.37 7.57
CA ASP A 158 12.74 -6.34 7.45
C ASP A 158 13.22 -5.44 6.31
N LEU A 159 12.49 -5.42 5.18
CA LEU A 159 12.78 -4.52 4.06
C LEU A 159 12.66 -3.05 4.44
N VAL A 160 11.65 -2.67 5.24
CA VAL A 160 11.52 -1.29 5.73
C VAL A 160 12.69 -0.92 6.64
N ARG A 161 13.09 -1.80 7.57
CA ARG A 161 14.27 -1.58 8.41
C ARG A 161 15.52 -1.33 7.55
N GLU A 162 15.77 -2.18 6.56
CA GLU A 162 16.91 -2.02 5.66
C GLU A 162 16.85 -0.73 4.85
N CYS A 163 15.66 -0.33 4.38
CA CYS A 163 15.49 0.93 3.67
C CYS A 163 15.78 2.13 4.58
N LYS A 164 15.30 2.10 5.83
CA LYS A 164 15.61 3.11 6.83
C LYS A 164 17.12 3.20 7.09
N ASP A 165 17.79 2.08 7.30
CA ASP A 165 19.25 2.01 7.54
C ASP A 165 20.05 2.56 6.35
N LYS A 166 19.51 2.45 5.13
CA LYS A 166 20.06 3.03 3.89
C LYS A 166 19.69 4.50 3.68
N GLY A 167 18.93 5.10 4.59
CA GLY A 167 18.54 6.50 4.57
C GLY A 167 17.37 6.82 3.64
N TYR A 168 16.54 5.84 3.26
CA TYR A 168 15.28 6.13 2.57
C TYR A 168 14.31 6.82 3.52
N GLN A 169 13.72 7.92 3.06
CA GLN A 169 12.84 8.79 3.83
C GLN A 169 11.37 8.54 3.53
N LEU A 170 11.09 7.98 2.35
CA LEU A 170 9.74 7.68 1.90
C LEU A 170 9.74 6.36 1.12
N ILE A 171 8.85 5.45 1.49
CA ILE A 171 8.70 4.14 0.86
C ILE A 171 7.35 4.08 0.18
N GLY A 172 7.31 3.72 -1.09
CA GLY A 172 6.07 3.38 -1.79
C GLY A 172 5.89 1.87 -1.89
N THR A 173 4.66 1.41 -1.82
CA THR A 173 4.31 0.01 -2.10
C THR A 173 3.92 -0.17 -3.55
N GLY A 174 4.20 -1.34 -4.09
CA GLY A 174 3.74 -1.79 -5.40
C GLY A 174 3.51 -3.29 -5.39
N ASP A 175 2.79 -3.77 -6.36
CA ASP A 175 2.45 -5.18 -6.51
C ASP A 175 2.66 -5.67 -7.93
N MET A 176 2.99 -6.94 -8.05
CA MET A 176 2.89 -7.69 -9.30
C MET A 176 2.47 -9.12 -8.98
N GLY A 177 1.21 -9.47 -9.29
CA GLY A 177 0.70 -10.79 -8.99
C GLY A 177 -0.58 -11.09 -9.76
N ILE A 178 -0.49 -11.96 -10.78
CA ILE A 178 -1.69 -12.36 -11.52
C ILE A 178 -2.66 -13.05 -10.55
N GLY A 179 -3.92 -12.57 -10.54
CA GLY A 179 -4.97 -13.06 -9.65
C GLY A 179 -5.17 -12.25 -8.37
N ASN A 180 -4.24 -11.36 -7.98
CA ASN A 180 -4.29 -10.63 -6.72
C ASN A 180 -5.50 -9.70 -6.58
N THR A 181 -6.11 -9.22 -7.66
CA THR A 181 -7.36 -8.45 -7.59
C THR A 181 -8.54 -9.30 -7.10
N THR A 182 -8.54 -10.62 -7.37
CA THR A 182 -9.55 -11.55 -6.82
C THR A 182 -9.30 -11.77 -5.34
N THR A 183 -8.06 -12.05 -4.97
CA THR A 183 -7.60 -12.19 -3.59
C THR A 183 -7.92 -10.93 -2.78
N SER A 184 -7.65 -9.75 -3.33
CA SER A 184 -7.98 -8.46 -2.72
C SER A 184 -9.48 -8.26 -2.50
N SER A 185 -10.30 -8.54 -3.52
CA SER A 185 -11.75 -8.44 -3.39
C SER A 185 -12.29 -9.39 -2.31
N MET A 186 -11.77 -10.62 -2.22
CA MET A 186 -12.14 -11.58 -1.18
C MET A 186 -11.79 -11.04 0.22
N LEU A 187 -10.58 -10.51 0.41
CA LEU A 187 -10.17 -9.91 1.69
C LEU A 187 -11.05 -8.73 2.08
N VAL A 188 -11.36 -7.84 1.13
CA VAL A 188 -12.23 -6.68 1.41
C VAL A 188 -13.63 -7.13 1.79
N ALA A 189 -14.24 -8.08 1.05
CA ALA A 189 -15.55 -8.62 1.38
C ALA A 189 -15.58 -9.19 2.80
N ALA A 190 -14.58 -10.00 3.16
CA ALA A 190 -14.48 -10.63 4.46
C ALA A 190 -14.24 -9.63 5.61
N LEU A 191 -13.36 -8.65 5.41
CA LEU A 191 -12.99 -7.67 6.44
C LEU A 191 -14.04 -6.58 6.67
N THR A 192 -14.88 -6.28 5.65
CA THR A 192 -15.87 -5.19 5.69
C THR A 192 -17.32 -5.68 5.73
N GLY A 193 -17.55 -6.98 5.56
CA GLY A 193 -18.89 -7.58 5.50
C GLY A 193 -19.67 -7.22 4.23
N ARG A 194 -18.97 -6.87 3.14
CA ARG A 194 -19.57 -6.55 1.84
C ARG A 194 -19.80 -7.81 1.01
N THR A 195 -20.74 -7.72 0.07
CA THR A 195 -21.00 -8.81 -0.87
C THR A 195 -19.91 -8.90 -1.95
N ALA A 196 -19.81 -10.05 -2.60
CA ALA A 196 -18.89 -10.25 -3.72
C ALA A 196 -19.12 -9.22 -4.84
N GLU A 197 -20.37 -8.89 -5.16
CA GLU A 197 -20.75 -7.94 -6.20
C GLU A 197 -20.29 -6.50 -5.88
N GLU A 198 -20.39 -6.09 -4.62
CA GLU A 198 -20.02 -4.73 -4.19
C GLU A 198 -18.52 -4.45 -4.30
N VAL A 199 -17.68 -5.47 -4.15
CA VAL A 199 -16.22 -5.32 -4.05
C VAL A 199 -15.46 -5.79 -5.29
N THR A 200 -16.12 -6.53 -6.22
CA THR A 200 -15.43 -7.15 -7.34
C THR A 200 -15.44 -6.27 -8.57
N GLY A 201 -14.25 -5.93 -9.05
CA GLY A 201 -14.04 -5.26 -10.32
C GLY A 201 -13.43 -6.19 -11.39
N ARG A 202 -13.16 -5.59 -12.56
CA ARG A 202 -12.65 -6.30 -13.75
C ARG A 202 -11.16 -6.61 -13.69
N GLY A 203 -10.45 -6.09 -12.71
CA GLY A 203 -9.00 -6.23 -12.64
C GLY A 203 -8.31 -5.76 -13.92
N ALA A 204 -7.45 -6.60 -14.48
CA ALA A 204 -6.73 -6.33 -15.73
C ALA A 204 -7.60 -6.39 -17.01
N GLY A 205 -8.93 -6.28 -16.89
CA GLY A 205 -9.83 -6.12 -18.03
C GLY A 205 -10.68 -7.35 -18.38
N LEU A 206 -11.17 -8.09 -17.40
CA LEU A 206 -12.13 -9.19 -17.62
C LEU A 206 -13.38 -8.71 -18.37
N ASN A 207 -13.90 -9.54 -19.27
CA ASN A 207 -15.21 -9.37 -19.87
C ASN A 207 -16.34 -9.68 -18.86
N ASP A 208 -17.61 -9.55 -19.26
CA ASP A 208 -18.74 -9.75 -18.35
C ASP A 208 -18.81 -11.18 -17.80
N ALA A 209 -18.51 -12.18 -18.62
CA ALA A 209 -18.49 -13.57 -18.18
C ALA A 209 -17.37 -13.82 -17.13
N GLY A 210 -16.18 -13.26 -17.35
CA GLY A 210 -15.08 -13.35 -16.40
C GLY A 210 -15.35 -12.60 -15.11
N LEU A 211 -16.01 -11.43 -15.17
CA LEU A 211 -16.44 -10.69 -13.98
C LEU A 211 -17.45 -11.51 -13.16
N LEU A 212 -18.46 -12.08 -13.82
CA LEU A 212 -19.45 -12.94 -13.16
C LEU A 212 -18.79 -14.16 -12.51
N ARG A 213 -17.86 -14.81 -13.23
CA ARG A 213 -17.08 -15.94 -12.67
C ARG A 213 -16.32 -15.52 -11.42
N LYS A 214 -15.65 -14.39 -11.45
CA LYS A 214 -14.89 -13.85 -10.33
C LYS A 214 -15.78 -13.58 -9.11
N GLN A 215 -16.96 -12.99 -9.31
CA GLN A 215 -17.96 -12.78 -8.26
C GLN A 215 -18.44 -14.11 -7.66
N GLN A 216 -18.72 -15.12 -8.48
CA GLN A 216 -19.12 -16.47 -8.04
C GLN A 216 -18.03 -17.14 -7.19
N VAL A 217 -16.76 -17.04 -7.62
CA VAL A 217 -15.61 -17.58 -6.88
C VAL A 217 -15.49 -16.93 -5.50
N ILE A 218 -15.64 -15.62 -5.42
CA ILE A 218 -15.58 -14.89 -4.15
C ILE A 218 -16.77 -15.26 -3.26
N ALA A 219 -17.99 -15.36 -3.80
CA ALA A 219 -19.16 -15.74 -3.04
C ALA A 219 -19.02 -17.17 -2.43
N GLN A 220 -18.53 -18.13 -3.21
CA GLN A 220 -18.25 -19.50 -2.74
C GLN A 220 -17.15 -19.49 -1.65
N ALA A 221 -16.13 -18.68 -1.79
CA ALA A 221 -15.08 -18.56 -0.78
C ALA A 221 -15.60 -17.94 0.53
N LEU A 222 -16.49 -16.94 0.46
CA LEU A 222 -17.12 -16.35 1.64
C LEU A 222 -17.92 -17.39 2.43
N GLU A 223 -18.63 -18.27 1.74
CA GLU A 223 -19.35 -19.38 2.37
C GLU A 223 -18.39 -20.41 2.98
N LYS A 224 -17.37 -20.82 2.21
CA LYS A 224 -16.38 -21.82 2.66
C LYS A 224 -15.64 -21.38 3.93
N TYR A 225 -15.27 -20.10 4.02
CA TYR A 225 -14.47 -19.53 5.10
C TYR A 225 -15.29 -18.75 6.13
N GLU A 226 -16.60 -19.03 6.25
CA GLU A 226 -17.49 -18.36 7.20
C GLU A 226 -16.94 -18.38 8.64
N LYS A 227 -16.30 -19.47 9.05
CA LYS A 227 -15.73 -19.62 10.40
C LYS A 227 -14.57 -18.65 10.64
N GLU A 228 -13.63 -18.56 9.69
CA GLU A 228 -12.47 -17.66 9.72
C GLU A 228 -12.94 -16.21 9.72
N ILE A 229 -13.93 -15.88 8.89
CA ILE A 229 -14.52 -14.54 8.82
C ILE A 229 -15.21 -14.14 10.14
N ARG A 230 -15.98 -15.05 10.73
CA ARG A 230 -16.64 -14.84 12.02
C ARG A 230 -15.66 -14.66 13.19
N SER A 231 -14.47 -15.25 13.11
CA SER A 231 -13.43 -15.08 14.12
C SER A 231 -12.89 -13.65 14.19
N LYS A 232 -13.01 -12.88 13.12
CA LYS A 232 -12.43 -11.54 12.93
C LYS A 232 -10.91 -11.48 13.12
N HIS A 233 -10.24 -12.63 13.03
CA HIS A 233 -8.79 -12.71 13.15
C HIS A 233 -8.13 -12.49 11.80
N ALA A 234 -7.62 -11.27 11.57
CA ALA A 234 -7.14 -10.85 10.26
C ALA A 234 -5.97 -11.67 9.71
N LEU A 235 -5.07 -12.16 10.59
CA LEU A 235 -3.98 -13.04 10.18
C LEU A 235 -4.51 -14.38 9.65
N SER A 236 -5.49 -14.99 10.30
CA SER A 236 -6.10 -16.24 9.83
C SER A 236 -6.83 -16.04 8.50
N MET A 237 -7.51 -14.91 8.31
CA MET A 237 -8.12 -14.55 7.03
C MET A 237 -7.07 -14.35 5.93
N LEU A 238 -5.98 -13.66 6.23
CA LEU A 238 -4.85 -13.48 5.31
C LEU A 238 -4.26 -14.84 4.89
N ALA A 239 -4.08 -15.76 5.83
CA ALA A 239 -3.59 -17.11 5.55
C ALA A 239 -4.59 -17.93 4.72
N ALA A 240 -5.88 -17.86 5.04
CA ALA A 240 -6.90 -18.68 4.40
C ALA A 240 -7.14 -18.31 2.92
N PHE A 241 -7.18 -17.02 2.60
CA PHE A 241 -7.54 -16.53 1.26
C PHE A 241 -6.81 -15.27 0.82
N GLY A 242 -5.67 -14.95 1.44
CA GLY A 242 -4.81 -13.84 1.04
C GLY A 242 -3.80 -14.20 -0.05
N GLY A 243 -2.87 -13.28 -0.29
CA GLY A 243 -1.74 -13.43 -1.21
C GLY A 243 -0.42 -13.10 -0.52
N LEU A 244 0.69 -13.67 -1.00
CA LEU A 244 2.01 -13.39 -0.47
C LEU A 244 2.45 -11.94 -0.73
N ASP A 245 2.07 -11.38 -1.88
CA ASP A 245 2.27 -9.98 -2.24
C ASP A 245 1.54 -9.05 -1.26
N ILE A 246 0.27 -9.34 -0.95
CA ILE A 246 -0.53 -8.60 0.03
C ILE A 246 0.09 -8.72 1.44
N ALA A 247 0.50 -9.94 1.84
CA ALA A 247 1.14 -10.17 3.13
C ALA A 247 2.48 -9.41 3.24
N GLY A 248 3.31 -9.44 2.19
CA GLY A 248 4.56 -8.68 2.14
C GLY A 248 4.34 -7.17 2.27
N MET A 249 3.37 -6.61 1.52
CA MET A 249 3.01 -5.20 1.62
C MET A 249 2.39 -4.83 2.97
N ALA A 250 1.59 -5.71 3.58
CA ALA A 250 1.10 -5.52 4.94
C ALA A 250 2.27 -5.46 5.94
N GLY A 251 3.29 -6.28 5.74
CA GLY A 251 4.55 -6.21 6.46
C GLY A 251 5.28 -4.87 6.25
N VAL A 252 5.27 -4.31 5.04
CA VAL A 252 5.82 -2.96 4.78
C VAL A 252 5.06 -1.90 5.57
N CYS A 253 3.73 -1.94 5.60
CA CYS A 253 2.92 -1.00 6.38
C CYS A 253 3.21 -1.10 7.89
N ILE A 254 3.29 -2.33 8.43
CA ILE A 254 3.66 -2.57 9.84
C ILE A 254 5.09 -2.07 10.10
N GLY A 255 6.04 -2.36 9.21
CA GLY A 255 7.43 -1.88 9.31
C GLY A 255 7.51 -0.35 9.29
N GLY A 256 6.69 0.32 8.46
CA GLY A 256 6.57 1.78 8.44
C GLY A 256 6.21 2.34 9.81
N ALA A 257 5.22 1.72 10.46
CA ALA A 257 4.78 2.10 11.80
C ALA A 257 5.84 1.79 12.88
N LEU A 258 6.50 0.65 12.80
CA LEU A 258 7.52 0.25 13.77
C LEU A 258 8.80 1.10 13.69
N TYR A 259 9.18 1.48 12.48
CA TYR A 259 10.43 2.21 12.25
C TYR A 259 10.22 3.70 11.98
N HIS A 260 8.99 4.20 12.11
CA HIS A 260 8.66 5.60 11.85
C HIS A 260 9.12 6.06 10.45
N VAL A 261 8.74 5.30 9.43
CA VAL A 261 8.97 5.59 8.02
C VAL A 261 7.61 5.75 7.33
N PRO A 262 7.33 6.89 6.69
CA PRO A 262 6.08 7.08 5.96
C PRO A 262 5.99 6.11 4.77
N VAL A 263 4.83 5.47 4.60
CA VAL A 263 4.58 4.50 3.52
C VAL A 263 3.50 5.05 2.58
N VAL A 264 3.82 5.20 1.31
CA VAL A 264 2.87 5.62 0.28
C VAL A 264 2.22 4.40 -0.36
N LEU A 265 0.91 4.34 -0.30
CA LEU A 265 0.12 3.28 -0.93
C LEU A 265 -0.06 3.58 -2.43
N ASP A 266 0.08 2.56 -3.27
CA ASP A 266 -0.23 2.65 -4.70
C ASP A 266 -1.75 2.63 -4.93
N GLY A 267 -2.31 1.50 -5.29
CA GLY A 267 -3.72 1.34 -5.65
C GLY A 267 -4.48 0.40 -4.73
N LEU A 268 -5.39 -0.40 -5.34
CA LEU A 268 -6.25 -1.33 -4.61
C LEU A 268 -5.46 -2.30 -3.74
N ILE A 269 -4.49 -3.02 -4.33
CA ILE A 269 -3.79 -4.12 -3.65
C ILE A 269 -3.01 -3.60 -2.44
N SER A 270 -2.31 -2.48 -2.61
CA SER A 270 -1.59 -1.78 -1.53
C SER A 270 -2.54 -1.32 -0.42
N SER A 271 -3.71 -0.80 -0.78
CA SER A 271 -4.71 -0.36 0.19
C SER A 271 -5.32 -1.53 0.96
N VAL A 272 -5.55 -2.69 0.31
CA VAL A 272 -5.96 -3.93 0.97
C VAL A 272 -4.89 -4.40 1.96
N ALA A 273 -3.63 -4.35 1.56
CA ALA A 273 -2.51 -4.70 2.44
C ALA A 273 -2.46 -3.79 3.68
N ALA A 274 -2.69 -2.49 3.52
CA ALA A 274 -2.78 -1.54 4.64
C ALA A 274 -3.98 -1.83 5.54
N LEU A 275 -5.14 -2.21 4.98
CA LEU A 275 -6.32 -2.61 5.76
C LEU A 275 -6.03 -3.87 6.57
N VAL A 276 -5.42 -4.87 5.97
CA VAL A 276 -4.99 -6.11 6.67
C VAL A 276 -4.01 -5.77 7.78
N ALA A 277 -3.01 -4.92 7.51
CA ALA A 277 -2.03 -4.48 8.49
C ALA A 277 -2.67 -3.78 9.69
N GLU A 278 -3.61 -2.85 9.45
CA GLU A 278 -4.37 -2.14 10.50
C GLU A 278 -5.23 -3.09 11.33
N ARG A 279 -5.82 -4.13 10.72
CA ARG A 279 -6.61 -5.13 11.45
C ARG A 279 -5.74 -6.09 12.28
N ILE A 280 -4.50 -6.34 11.86
CA ILE A 280 -3.53 -7.16 12.61
C ILE A 280 -2.87 -6.33 13.72
N VAL A 281 -2.42 -5.11 13.40
CA VAL A 281 -1.70 -4.21 14.31
C VAL A 281 -2.36 -2.83 14.26
N PRO A 282 -3.30 -2.53 15.17
CA PRO A 282 -3.98 -1.24 15.19
C PRO A 282 -3.02 -0.06 15.35
N GLY A 283 -3.27 1.01 14.61
CA GLY A 283 -2.46 2.24 14.56
C GLY A 283 -1.52 2.33 13.35
N VAL A 284 -1.40 1.28 12.55
CA VAL A 284 -0.59 1.28 11.33
C VAL A 284 -1.08 2.32 10.32
N ARG A 285 -2.40 2.55 10.25
CA ARG A 285 -3.00 3.52 9.31
C ARG A 285 -2.46 4.95 9.45
N GLU A 286 -1.96 5.32 10.62
CA GLU A 286 -1.40 6.64 10.89
C GLU A 286 -0.05 6.87 10.15
N PHE A 287 0.54 5.82 9.59
CA PHE A 287 1.84 5.82 8.90
C PHE A 287 1.72 5.65 7.40
N VAL A 288 0.50 5.55 6.85
CA VAL A 288 0.28 5.36 5.42
C VAL A 288 -0.30 6.61 4.77
N LEU A 289 0.14 6.89 3.55
CA LEU A 289 -0.28 8.02 2.72
C LEU A 289 -0.89 7.47 1.43
N PRO A 290 -2.17 7.73 1.13
CA PRO A 290 -2.81 7.24 -0.08
C PRO A 290 -2.40 8.06 -1.30
N SER A 291 -2.02 7.41 -2.42
CA SER A 291 -1.72 8.11 -3.66
C SER A 291 -2.97 8.40 -4.48
N HIS A 292 -3.63 7.37 -4.98
CA HIS A 292 -4.76 7.52 -5.89
C HIS A 292 -5.96 6.66 -5.47
N LEU A 293 -7.14 7.11 -5.86
CA LEU A 293 -8.33 6.28 -5.80
C LEU A 293 -8.33 5.32 -7.01
N SER A 294 -8.18 4.02 -6.73
CA SER A 294 -8.24 3.01 -7.79
C SER A 294 -9.65 2.95 -8.40
N LYS A 295 -9.71 2.65 -9.71
CA LYS A 295 -10.98 2.44 -10.41
C LYS A 295 -11.76 1.19 -9.96
N GLU A 296 -11.14 0.31 -9.19
CA GLU A 296 -11.77 -0.93 -8.68
C GLU A 296 -12.82 -0.60 -7.59
N PRO A 297 -13.99 -1.23 -7.59
CA PRO A 297 -15.10 -0.91 -6.67
C PRO A 297 -14.74 -0.96 -5.19
N ALA A 298 -13.86 -1.89 -4.80
CA ALA A 298 -13.42 -2.07 -3.41
C ALA A 298 -12.66 -0.87 -2.85
N ALA A 299 -12.03 -0.04 -3.71
CA ALA A 299 -11.13 1.04 -3.28
C ALA A 299 -11.82 2.07 -2.37
N LYS A 300 -13.07 2.44 -2.68
CA LYS A 300 -13.84 3.40 -1.87
C LYS A 300 -14.10 2.89 -0.46
N TRP A 301 -14.44 1.60 -0.32
CA TRP A 301 -14.73 0.98 0.97
C TRP A 301 -13.48 0.92 1.87
N ILE A 302 -12.31 0.66 1.26
CA ILE A 302 -11.04 0.64 1.99
C ILE A 302 -10.68 2.06 2.44
N ALA A 303 -10.86 3.07 1.56
CA ALA A 303 -10.59 4.46 1.90
C ALA A 303 -11.46 4.93 3.08
N GLU A 304 -12.75 4.55 3.12
CA GLU A 304 -13.64 4.83 4.24
C GLU A 304 -13.18 4.12 5.54
N GLU A 305 -12.86 2.81 5.48
CA GLU A 305 -12.41 2.01 6.62
C GLU A 305 -11.11 2.53 7.25
N LEU A 306 -10.17 2.97 6.43
CA LEU A 306 -8.88 3.50 6.85
C LEU A 306 -8.91 5.02 7.08
N LYS A 307 -10.01 5.70 6.74
CA LYS A 307 -10.13 7.17 6.75
C LYS A 307 -9.05 7.85 5.91
N LEU A 308 -8.79 7.31 4.73
CA LEU A 308 -7.81 7.82 3.78
C LEU A 308 -8.46 8.75 2.75
N HIS A 309 -7.71 9.77 2.34
CA HIS A 309 -8.15 10.75 1.33
C HIS A 309 -7.16 10.76 0.16
N PRO A 310 -7.30 9.85 -0.84
CA PRO A 310 -6.46 9.84 -2.03
C PRO A 310 -6.50 11.18 -2.77
N VAL A 311 -5.35 11.66 -3.23
CA VAL A 311 -5.25 12.98 -3.88
C VAL A 311 -5.27 12.91 -5.40
N ILE A 312 -5.14 11.73 -5.99
CA ILE A 312 -5.17 11.52 -7.43
C ILE A 312 -6.44 10.74 -7.78
N ASP A 313 -7.35 11.35 -8.54
CA ASP A 313 -8.54 10.69 -9.10
C ASP A 313 -8.46 10.76 -10.64
N ALA A 314 -7.71 9.83 -11.22
CA ALA A 314 -7.44 9.76 -12.66
C ALA A 314 -7.83 8.41 -13.28
N GLY A 315 -8.63 7.62 -12.57
CA GLY A 315 -9.07 6.29 -13.03
C GLY A 315 -7.90 5.30 -13.18
N LEU A 316 -6.85 5.42 -12.35
CA LEU A 316 -5.67 4.58 -12.44
C LEU A 316 -5.98 3.12 -12.06
N GLY A 317 -5.25 2.19 -12.68
CA GLY A 317 -5.40 0.76 -12.43
C GLY A 317 -4.27 -0.04 -13.07
N LEU A 318 -3.03 0.50 -13.07
CA LEU A 318 -1.87 -0.16 -13.64
C LEU A 318 -1.21 -1.09 -12.61
N GLY A 319 -1.04 -0.64 -11.38
CA GLY A 319 -0.25 -1.35 -10.35
C GLY A 319 1.24 -1.02 -10.39
N GLU A 320 2.07 -1.96 -10.03
CA GLU A 320 3.54 -1.90 -9.98
C GLU A 320 4.10 -0.86 -8.98
N GLY A 321 3.29 0.01 -8.36
CA GLY A 321 3.71 1.17 -7.57
C GLY A 321 3.68 2.49 -8.35
N THR A 322 3.05 2.51 -9.53
CA THR A 322 3.04 3.68 -10.43
C THR A 322 2.31 4.88 -9.85
N GLY A 323 1.23 4.69 -9.11
CA GLY A 323 0.52 5.76 -8.41
C GLY A 323 1.34 6.36 -7.27
N ALA A 324 2.12 5.53 -6.56
CA ALA A 324 3.03 6.00 -5.53
C ALA A 324 4.15 6.88 -6.13
N VAL A 325 4.72 6.51 -7.30
CA VAL A 325 5.69 7.35 -8.02
C VAL A 325 5.08 8.69 -8.44
N MET A 326 3.82 8.69 -8.89
CA MET A 326 3.12 9.95 -9.23
C MET A 326 2.97 10.84 -8.00
N LEU A 327 2.54 10.27 -6.85
CA LEU A 327 2.43 11.04 -5.61
C LEU A 327 3.79 11.59 -5.15
N PHE A 328 4.88 10.82 -5.26
CA PHE A 328 6.22 11.31 -4.93
C PHE A 328 6.57 12.58 -5.71
N SER A 329 6.28 12.61 -7.01
CA SER A 329 6.53 13.78 -7.85
C SER A 329 5.67 14.99 -7.45
N LEU A 330 4.42 14.76 -7.03
CA LEU A 330 3.55 15.83 -6.53
C LEU A 330 4.02 16.36 -5.17
N LEU A 331 4.49 15.47 -4.30
CA LEU A 331 5.08 15.85 -3.02
C LEU A 331 6.36 16.68 -3.23
N ASP A 332 7.25 16.31 -4.17
CA ASP A 332 8.44 17.10 -4.48
C ASP A 332 8.08 18.54 -4.90
N LEU A 333 7.04 18.69 -5.74
CA LEU A 333 6.55 20.03 -6.15
C LEU A 333 5.98 20.82 -4.97
N ALA A 334 5.24 20.18 -4.08
CA ALA A 334 4.66 20.84 -2.92
C ALA A 334 5.73 21.19 -1.89
N LEU A 335 6.74 20.32 -1.68
CA LEU A 335 7.82 20.54 -0.73
C LEU A 335 8.65 21.77 -1.09
N ALA A 336 8.83 22.06 -2.38
CA ALA A 336 9.56 23.25 -2.83
C ALA A 336 9.02 24.56 -2.24
N LEU A 337 7.69 24.66 -2.01
CA LEU A 337 7.12 25.83 -1.35
C LEU A 337 7.43 25.87 0.15
N TYR A 338 7.60 24.71 0.78
CA TYR A 338 7.90 24.60 2.20
C TYR A 338 9.38 24.87 2.48
N GLU A 339 10.27 24.49 1.58
CA GLU A 339 11.73 24.69 1.70
C GLU A 339 12.16 26.13 1.40
N ASP A 340 11.59 26.73 0.36
CA ASP A 340 11.91 28.11 -0.08
C ASP A 340 10.73 29.05 0.24
N GLN A 341 10.53 29.30 1.53
CA GLN A 341 9.36 30.02 2.03
C GLN A 341 9.43 31.52 1.72
N THR A 342 8.50 32.00 0.90
CA THR A 342 8.12 33.41 0.89
C THR A 342 6.99 33.60 1.90
N THR A 343 7.29 34.22 3.04
CA THR A 343 6.33 34.40 4.14
C THR A 343 5.56 35.73 4.03
N PHE A 344 4.46 35.84 4.77
CA PHE A 344 3.71 37.09 4.91
C PHE A 344 4.59 38.23 5.43
N ASP A 345 5.49 37.93 6.38
CA ASP A 345 6.46 38.89 6.91
C ASP A 345 7.45 39.38 5.82
N THR A 346 7.93 38.46 4.96
CA THR A 346 8.82 38.80 3.84
C THR A 346 8.15 39.69 2.82
N MET A 347 6.84 39.56 2.64
CA MET A 347 6.02 40.38 1.74
C MET A 347 5.51 41.67 2.39
N GLU A 348 5.75 41.87 3.68
CA GLU A 348 5.25 43.02 4.46
C GLU A 348 3.70 43.13 4.41
N ILE A 349 3.00 42.00 4.40
CA ILE A 349 1.51 41.92 4.41
C ILE A 349 1.04 41.17 5.65
N ALA A 350 -0.18 41.48 6.08
CA ALA A 350 -0.80 40.81 7.23
C ALA A 350 -1.05 39.32 6.94
N GLN A 351 -0.67 38.47 7.87
CA GLN A 351 -0.99 37.03 7.81
C GLN A 351 -2.50 36.83 7.89
N TYR A 352 -3.01 35.84 7.15
CA TYR A 352 -4.41 35.44 7.25
C TYR A 352 -4.71 34.77 8.60
N GLU A 353 -5.84 35.11 9.21
CA GLU A 353 -6.33 34.49 10.43
C GLU A 353 -7.21 33.28 10.10
N ARG A 354 -7.04 32.18 10.84
CA ARG A 354 -7.98 31.07 10.81
C ARG A 354 -9.23 31.51 11.58
N TYR A 355 -10.32 31.76 10.90
CA TYR A 355 -11.63 31.90 11.56
C TYR A 355 -11.97 30.52 12.13
N GLY A 356 -12.29 30.47 13.43
CA GLY A 356 -12.61 29.22 14.10
C GLY A 356 -13.71 28.47 13.35
N GLU A 357 -13.50 27.17 13.15
CA GLU A 357 -14.59 26.26 12.83
C GLU A 357 -15.53 26.35 14.03
N THR A 358 -16.67 27.04 13.85
CA THR A 358 -17.78 26.95 14.81
C THR A 358 -18.22 25.50 14.83
N GLU A 359 -18.08 24.86 15.99
CA GLU A 359 -18.51 23.50 16.33
C GLU A 359 -19.90 23.14 15.78
#